data_6e3441942b51c6a1d6455093c78f3d6b
#
_entry.id   6e3441942b51c6a1d6455093c78f3d6b
#
_cell.length_a   1.000
_cell.length_b   1.000
_cell.length_c   1.000
_cell.angle_alpha   90.00
_cell.angle_beta   90.00
_cell.angle_gamma   90.00
#
_symmetry.space_group_name_H-M   'P 1'
#
loop_
_entity.id
_entity.type
_entity.pdbx_description
1 polymer ?
#
loop_
_entity_poly.entity_id
_entity_poly.type
_entity_poly.pdbx_seq_one_letter_code
_entity_poly.pdbx_strand_id
1 'polypeptide(L)'
;YSSAASDVYKRQEVTTGEGYPGWKPNPSSPILKVAVDSYKKLFGVEPKVKAIHAGLECGLFLEKCPSLDMVSFGPTLRGVHSPDERMLIPTVDKFWRHLLDVLVHVPEK
;
A
#
# COMPACT_ATOMS: atom_id res chain seq x y z
N TYR A 1 0.11 9.26 15.56
CA TYR A 1 -0.44 9.72 16.83
C TYR A 1 -0.08 11.17 17.09
N SER A 2 -1.07 11.98 17.32
CA SER A 2 -0.87 13.34 17.75
C SER A 2 -0.87 13.38 19.28
N SER A 3 0.14 13.95 19.90
CA SER A 3 0.16 14.17 21.34
C SER A 3 -0.99 15.08 21.81
N ALA A 4 -1.53 15.92 20.91
CA ALA A 4 -2.70 16.74 21.19
C ALA A 4 -3.97 15.90 21.43
N ALA A 5 -4.07 14.70 20.82
CA ALA A 5 -5.20 13.81 21.05
C ALA A 5 -5.19 13.21 22.46
N SER A 6 -4.04 13.09 23.11
CA SER A 6 -3.94 12.60 24.48
C SER A 6 -4.37 13.64 25.51
N ASP A 7 -4.28 14.93 25.20
CA ASP A 7 -4.68 16.02 26.11
C ASP A 7 -6.20 16.09 26.29
N VAL A 8 -6.98 15.56 25.34
CA VAL A 8 -8.44 15.50 25.43
C VAL A 8 -8.89 14.46 26.46
N TYR A 9 -8.07 13.45 26.71
CA TYR A 9 -8.34 12.35 27.65
C TYR A 9 -7.36 12.39 28.82
N LYS A 10 -7.46 13.38 29.67
CA LYS A 10 -6.55 13.67 30.80
C LYS A 10 -6.32 12.51 31.80
N ARG A 11 -7.06 11.40 31.66
CA ARG A 11 -6.93 10.22 32.52
C ARG A 11 -6.27 9.03 31.83
N GLN A 12 -5.83 9.19 30.58
CA GLN A 12 -5.14 8.16 29.84
C GLN A 12 -3.64 8.43 29.83
N GLU A 13 -2.88 7.43 30.23
CA GLU A 13 -1.44 7.43 30.08
C GLU A 13 -1.09 7.06 28.64
N VAL A 14 -0.34 7.94 27.95
CA VAL A 14 0.12 7.68 26.57
C VAL A 14 1.61 7.40 26.62
N THR A 15 1.97 6.18 26.27
CA THR A 15 3.36 5.80 26.07
C THR A 15 3.67 5.81 24.58
N THR A 16 4.66 6.59 24.16
CA THR A 16 5.19 6.56 22.80
C THR A 16 6.30 5.52 22.71
N GLY A 17 6.06 4.46 21.92
CA GLY A 17 7.07 3.49 21.56
C GLY A 17 7.85 3.90 20.33
N GLU A 18 8.70 3.00 19.82
CA GLU A 18 9.36 3.20 18.54
C GLU A 18 8.32 3.36 17.42
N GLY A 19 8.48 4.40 16.61
CA GLY A 19 7.60 4.66 15.47
C GLY A 19 7.72 3.57 14.41
N TYR A 20 6.61 3.27 13.73
CA TYR A 20 6.61 2.40 12.57
C TYR A 20 7.25 3.13 11.38
N PRO A 21 8.22 2.53 10.65
CA PRO A 21 8.87 3.22 9.54
C PRO A 21 7.89 3.55 8.44
N GLY A 22 7.92 4.79 7.97
CA GLY A 22 7.11 5.26 6.86
C GLY A 22 7.65 4.80 5.51
N TRP A 23 6.75 4.66 4.55
CA TRP A 23 7.10 4.41 3.15
C TRP A 23 6.82 5.68 2.35
N LYS A 24 7.92 6.37 1.96
CA LYS A 24 7.81 7.60 1.19
C LYS A 24 7.35 7.30 -0.24
N PRO A 25 6.32 7.98 -0.76
CA PRO A 25 5.89 7.81 -2.14
C PRO A 25 6.99 8.16 -3.14
N ASN A 26 7.15 7.34 -4.17
CA ASN A 26 8.06 7.59 -5.27
C ASN A 26 7.30 7.57 -6.60
N PRO A 27 6.87 8.73 -7.12
CA PRO A 27 6.13 8.80 -8.39
C PRO A 27 6.94 8.34 -9.61
N SER A 28 8.26 8.33 -9.51
CA SER A 28 9.16 7.89 -10.59
C SER A 28 9.53 6.41 -10.49
N SER A 29 8.92 5.67 -9.59
CA SER A 29 9.21 4.24 -9.41
C SER A 29 8.97 3.45 -10.70
N PRO A 30 9.99 2.70 -11.20
CA PRO A 30 9.81 1.85 -12.37
C PRO A 30 8.73 0.77 -12.20
N ILE A 31 8.65 0.14 -11.02
CA ILE A 31 7.63 -0.87 -10.77
C ILE A 31 6.22 -0.27 -10.70
N LEU A 32 6.09 0.94 -10.19
CA LEU A 32 4.82 1.66 -10.20
C LEU A 32 4.36 1.91 -11.63
N LYS A 33 5.25 2.35 -12.50
CA LYS A 33 4.94 2.57 -13.92
C LYS A 33 4.47 1.27 -14.59
N VAL A 34 5.16 0.17 -14.35
CA VAL A 34 4.76 -1.14 -14.88
C VAL A 34 3.36 -1.52 -14.39
N ALA A 35 3.09 -1.34 -13.11
CA ALA A 35 1.77 -1.65 -12.54
C ALA A 35 0.66 -0.78 -13.13
N VAL A 36 0.90 0.51 -13.32
CA VAL A 36 -0.06 1.44 -13.92
C VAL A 36 -0.32 1.10 -15.39
N ASP A 37 0.73 0.90 -16.18
CA ASP A 37 0.61 0.59 -17.61
C ASP A 37 -0.09 -0.75 -17.82
N SER A 38 0.22 -1.74 -17.00
CA SER A 38 -0.43 -3.05 -17.01
C SER A 38 -1.94 -2.93 -16.72
N TYR A 39 -2.31 -2.15 -15.71
CA TYR A 39 -3.71 -1.93 -15.37
C TYR A 39 -4.48 -1.27 -16.51
N LYS A 40 -3.92 -0.22 -17.12
CA LYS A 40 -4.53 0.46 -18.26
C LYS A 40 -4.72 -0.48 -19.44
N LYS A 41 -3.71 -1.30 -19.73
CA LYS A 41 -3.76 -2.27 -20.84
C LYS A 41 -4.85 -3.31 -20.64
N LEU A 42 -4.96 -3.86 -19.43
CA LEU A 42 -5.90 -4.94 -19.12
C LEU A 42 -7.34 -4.45 -18.99
N PHE A 43 -7.55 -3.29 -18.39
CA PHE A 43 -8.87 -2.83 -17.98
C PHE A 43 -9.35 -1.55 -18.69
N GLY A 44 -8.51 -0.91 -19.48
CA GLY A 44 -8.85 0.26 -20.28
C GLY A 44 -9.15 1.54 -19.49
N VAL A 45 -8.86 1.55 -18.18
CA VAL A 45 -9.04 2.71 -17.30
C VAL A 45 -7.77 2.99 -16.52
N GLU A 46 -7.57 4.25 -16.13
CA GLU A 46 -6.41 4.63 -15.35
C GLU A 46 -6.61 4.28 -13.87
N PRO A 47 -5.66 3.56 -13.26
CA PRO A 47 -5.75 3.24 -11.84
C PRO A 47 -5.52 4.48 -10.99
N LYS A 48 -6.12 4.50 -9.80
CA LYS A 48 -5.86 5.53 -8.81
C LYS A 48 -4.60 5.16 -8.03
N VAL A 49 -3.57 5.98 -8.14
CA VAL A 49 -2.35 5.84 -7.35
C VAL A 49 -2.46 6.76 -6.15
N LYS A 50 -2.37 6.20 -4.97
CA LYS A 50 -2.54 6.93 -3.71
C LYS A 50 -1.38 6.65 -2.76
N ALA A 51 -1.00 7.66 -2.00
CA ALA A 51 -0.20 7.52 -0.81
C ALA A 51 -1.15 7.54 0.41
N ILE A 52 -0.94 6.63 1.35
CA ILE A 52 -1.76 6.55 2.56
C ILE A 52 -0.89 6.65 3.81
N HIS A 53 -1.43 7.26 4.85
CA HIS A 53 -0.81 7.30 6.17
C HIS A 53 -1.17 6.02 6.93
N ALA A 54 -0.56 4.91 6.51
CA ALA A 54 -0.75 3.62 7.16
C ALA A 54 0.59 2.91 7.29
N GLY A 55 0.73 2.13 8.36
CA GLY A 55 1.88 1.26 8.51
C GLY A 55 1.76 0.10 7.52
N LEU A 56 2.54 0.15 6.46
CA LEU A 56 2.63 -0.93 5.48
C LEU A 56 3.95 -1.67 5.67
N GLU A 57 3.93 -2.96 5.43
CA GLU A 57 5.13 -3.82 5.49
C GLU A 57 6.25 -3.31 4.58
N CYS A 58 5.90 -2.61 3.50
CA CYS A 58 6.86 -1.97 2.60
C CYS A 58 7.80 -1.01 3.32
N GLY A 59 7.34 -0.31 4.35
CA GLY A 59 8.18 0.55 5.17
C GLY A 59 9.28 -0.23 5.88
N LEU A 60 8.98 -1.42 6.38
CA LEU A 60 9.95 -2.30 7.04
C LEU A 60 10.99 -2.83 6.05
N PHE A 61 10.57 -3.22 4.85
CA PHE A 61 11.49 -3.66 3.81
C PHE A 61 12.41 -2.53 3.35
N LEU A 62 11.88 -1.33 3.21
CA LEU A 62 12.66 -0.16 2.80
C LEU A 62 13.71 0.22 3.86
N GLU A 63 13.39 0.04 5.15
CA GLU A 63 14.35 0.26 6.22
C GLU A 63 15.57 -0.67 6.11
N LYS A 64 15.34 -1.92 5.73
CA LYS A 64 16.42 -2.92 5.54
C LYS A 64 17.10 -2.79 4.18
N CYS A 65 16.37 -2.43 3.16
CA CYS A 65 16.86 -2.30 1.78
C CYS A 65 16.42 -0.95 1.19
N PRO A 66 17.12 0.15 1.48
CA PRO A 66 16.70 1.50 1.05
C PRO A 66 16.57 1.69 -0.47
N SER A 67 17.22 0.86 -1.25
CA SER A 67 17.18 0.90 -2.73
C SER A 67 16.05 0.06 -3.33
N LEU A 68 15.27 -0.62 -2.50
CA LEU A 68 14.20 -1.50 -2.97
C LEU A 68 13.05 -0.67 -3.57
N ASP A 69 12.69 -1.00 -4.82
CA ASP A 69 11.54 -0.39 -5.48
C ASP A 69 10.30 -1.26 -5.23
N MET A 70 9.23 -0.64 -4.76
CA MET A 70 8.05 -1.36 -4.30
C MET A 70 6.76 -0.70 -4.76
N VAL A 71 5.75 -1.52 -4.98
CA VAL A 71 4.37 -1.09 -5.21
C VAL A 71 3.43 -1.99 -4.40
N SER A 72 2.36 -1.41 -3.88
CA SER A 72 1.33 -2.16 -3.15
C SER A 72 0.02 -2.07 -3.91
N PHE A 73 -0.57 -3.21 -4.19
CA PHE A 73 -1.89 -3.31 -4.81
C PHE A 73 -2.54 -4.65 -4.44
N GLY A 74 -3.85 -4.71 -4.60
CA GLY A 74 -4.58 -5.92 -4.23
C GLY A 74 -6.05 -5.84 -4.62
N PRO A 75 -6.84 -6.87 -4.27
CA PRO A 75 -8.28 -6.83 -4.46
C PRO A 75 -8.94 -5.80 -3.55
N THR A 76 -10.20 -5.49 -3.84
CA THR A 76 -10.94 -4.51 -3.05
C THR A 76 -11.33 -5.09 -1.69
N LEU A 77 -10.89 -4.40 -0.64
CA LEU A 77 -11.21 -4.72 0.75
C LEU A 77 -12.13 -3.66 1.34
N ARG A 78 -12.98 -4.06 2.27
CA ARG A 78 -13.87 -3.18 3.03
C ARG A 78 -13.82 -3.53 4.50
N GLY A 79 -13.94 -2.54 5.37
CA GLY A 79 -13.95 -2.73 6.81
C GLY A 79 -12.66 -3.34 7.36
N VAL A 80 -11.53 -3.01 6.78
CA VAL A 80 -10.23 -3.52 7.19
C VAL A 80 -9.96 -3.21 8.67
N HIS A 81 -9.40 -4.16 9.38
CA HIS A 81 -9.14 -4.08 10.82
C HIS A 81 -10.40 -4.00 11.69
N SER A 82 -11.51 -4.53 11.20
CA SER A 82 -12.76 -4.63 11.95
C SER A 82 -13.35 -6.04 11.84
N PRO A 83 -14.32 -6.40 12.72
CA PRO A 83 -15.02 -7.69 12.60
C PRO A 83 -15.79 -7.85 11.29
N ASP A 84 -16.10 -6.75 10.62
CA ASP A 84 -16.81 -6.73 9.34
C ASP A 84 -15.86 -6.73 8.13
N GLU A 85 -14.59 -7.04 8.33
CA GLU A 85 -13.61 -7.10 7.25
C GLU A 85 -14.04 -8.09 6.18
N ARG A 86 -14.06 -7.63 4.94
CA ARG A 86 -14.49 -8.43 3.80
C ARG A 86 -13.79 -8.06 2.53
N MET A 87 -13.74 -8.99 1.61
CA MET A 87 -13.13 -8.85 0.29
C MET A 87 -14.20 -8.95 -0.78
N LEU A 88 -14.15 -8.08 -1.77
CA LEU A 88 -15.04 -8.14 -2.92
C LEU A 88 -14.53 -9.22 -3.89
N ILE A 89 -15.19 -10.37 -3.90
CA ILE A 89 -14.76 -11.58 -4.62
C ILE A 89 -14.47 -11.33 -6.12
N PRO A 90 -15.31 -10.60 -6.89
CA PRO A 90 -15.02 -10.35 -8.30
C PRO A 90 -13.69 -9.64 -8.56
N THR A 91 -13.17 -8.89 -7.58
CA THR A 91 -11.90 -8.17 -7.74
C THR A 91 -10.67 -9.06 -7.53
N VAL A 92 -10.84 -10.28 -7.04
CA VAL A 92 -9.74 -11.25 -6.87
C VAL A 92 -9.20 -11.68 -8.23
N ASP A 93 -10.07 -12.04 -9.18
CA ASP A 93 -9.67 -12.40 -10.54
C ASP A 93 -9.00 -11.21 -11.24
N LYS A 94 -9.57 -10.03 -11.09
CA LYS A 94 -9.01 -8.79 -11.64
C LYS A 94 -7.59 -8.53 -11.09
N PHE A 95 -7.42 -8.66 -9.79
CA PHE A 95 -6.11 -8.53 -9.14
C PHE A 95 -5.12 -9.58 -9.65
N TRP A 96 -5.56 -10.82 -9.78
CA TRP A 96 -4.72 -11.93 -10.24
C TRP A 96 -4.18 -11.69 -11.65
N ARG A 97 -5.04 -11.28 -12.57
CA ARG A 97 -4.63 -10.93 -13.94
C ARG A 97 -3.64 -9.79 -13.96
N HIS A 98 -3.88 -8.77 -13.14
CA HIS A 98 -2.98 -7.62 -13.01
C HIS A 98 -1.61 -8.06 -12.48
N LEU A 99 -1.59 -8.88 -11.43
CA LEU A 99 -0.36 -9.41 -10.83
C LEU A 99 0.46 -10.21 -11.85
N LEU A 100 -0.18 -11.11 -12.59
CA LEU A 100 0.51 -11.91 -13.62
C LEU A 100 1.14 -11.04 -14.71
N ASP A 101 0.41 -10.04 -15.18
CA ASP A 101 0.93 -9.12 -16.20
C ASP A 101 2.09 -8.27 -15.67
N VAL A 102 2.00 -7.80 -14.44
CA VAL A 102 3.09 -7.06 -13.78
C VAL A 102 4.34 -7.93 -13.67
N LEU A 103 4.20 -9.19 -13.25
CA LEU A 103 5.34 -10.11 -13.11
C LEU A 103 6.04 -10.38 -14.44
N VAL A 104 5.30 -10.46 -15.53
CA VAL A 104 5.86 -10.63 -16.88
C VAL A 104 6.67 -9.40 -17.31
N HIS A 105 6.29 -8.21 -16.86
CA HIS A 105 6.87 -6.94 -17.28
C HIS A 105 7.77 -6.29 -16.22
N VAL A 106 8.13 -7.02 -15.16
CA VAL A 106 9.03 -6.49 -14.12
C VAL A 106 10.33 -6.00 -14.77
N PRO A 107 10.78 -4.77 -14.45
CA PRO A 107 12.01 -4.23 -15.01
C PRO A 107 13.22 -5.09 -14.64
N GLU A 108 14.09 -5.33 -15.60
CA GLU A 108 15.39 -5.91 -15.33
C GLU A 108 16.31 -4.90 -14.63
N LYS A 109 17.18 -5.39 -13.78
CA LYS A 109 18.16 -4.56 -13.08
C LYS A 109 19.26 -4.07 -14.04
#